data_c05eb262c618a42ee4cc8cb7ac94342b
#
_entry.id   c05eb262c618a42ee4cc8cb7ac94342b
#
_cell.length_a   1.000
_cell.length_b   1.000
_cell.length_c   1.000
_cell.angle_alpha   90.00
_cell.angle_beta   90.00
_cell.angle_gamma   90.00
#
_symmetry.space_group_name_H-M   'P 1'
#
loop_
_entity.id
_entity.type
_entity.pdbx_description
1 polymer ?
#
loop_
_entity_poly.entity_id
_entity_poly.type
_entity_poly.pdbx_seq_one_letter_code
_entity_poly.pdbx_strand_id
1 'polypeptide(L)'
;MVKIAPSILSADFAELGRDIRRVQTADWLHVDVMDGMFVSNITIGPPVVKSLRKATDMFLDVHLMIEKPVRYIDAFADAGADLISVHLEADMPPGIRAALEDMDRRGVKKGIVLRPITAAEAVLPYIKDVDLILCMTVEPGFGGQKFMEDMLPKIAAVRKYIEAYNPACHLEVDGGIDPNTCHLVTKAGADVLVAGSAIYGAPDPEAVIRAMRGA
;
A
#
# COMPACT_ATOMS: atom_id res chain seq x y z
N MET A 1 7.36 10.69 11.92
CA MET A 1 6.39 11.55 11.20
C MET A 1 5.58 10.63 10.30
N VAL A 2 4.25 10.74 10.34
CA VAL A 2 3.34 9.92 9.54
C VAL A 2 3.47 10.30 8.06
N LYS A 3 3.53 9.30 7.17
CA LYS A 3 3.56 9.47 5.72
C LYS A 3 2.15 9.29 5.15
N ILE A 4 1.80 10.07 4.15
CA ILE A 4 0.53 9.99 3.44
C ILE A 4 0.77 9.49 2.02
N ALA A 5 0.03 8.45 1.64
CA ALA A 5 0.09 7.78 0.34
C ALA A 5 -1.30 7.84 -0.35
N PRO A 6 -1.61 8.86 -1.16
CA PRO A 6 -2.86 8.90 -1.93
C PRO A 6 -2.96 7.70 -2.88
N SER A 7 -4.05 6.90 -2.77
CA SER A 7 -4.31 5.82 -3.71
C SER A 7 -4.94 6.35 -5.00
N ILE A 8 -4.23 6.15 -6.11
CA ILE A 8 -4.72 6.54 -7.44
C ILE A 8 -5.94 5.76 -7.91
N LEU A 9 -6.34 4.70 -7.22
CA LEU A 9 -7.58 3.99 -7.50
C LEU A 9 -8.81 4.91 -7.45
N SER A 10 -8.73 6.01 -6.68
CA SER A 10 -9.78 7.03 -6.58
C SER A 10 -9.56 8.25 -7.47
N ALA A 11 -8.49 8.27 -8.29
CA ALA A 11 -8.24 9.33 -9.25
C ALA A 11 -9.04 9.13 -10.55
N ASP A 12 -9.15 10.18 -11.36
CA ASP A 12 -9.67 10.06 -12.72
C ASP A 12 -8.60 9.47 -13.64
N PHE A 13 -8.76 8.22 -14.06
CA PHE A 13 -7.80 7.53 -14.92
C PHE A 13 -7.65 8.18 -16.30
N ALA A 14 -8.67 8.91 -16.79
CA ALA A 14 -8.57 9.66 -18.03
C ALA A 14 -7.70 10.94 -17.88
N GLU A 15 -7.56 11.44 -16.66
CA GLU A 15 -6.84 12.68 -16.32
C GLU A 15 -5.79 12.47 -15.21
N LEU A 16 -5.23 11.25 -15.13
CA LEU A 16 -4.40 10.80 -14.03
C LEU A 16 -3.21 11.74 -13.76
N GLY A 17 -2.55 12.24 -14.81
CA GLY A 17 -1.47 13.21 -14.66
C GLY A 17 -1.89 14.54 -14.02
N ARG A 18 -3.14 14.99 -14.27
CA ARG A 18 -3.71 16.16 -13.60
C ARG A 18 -3.95 15.86 -12.11
N ASP A 19 -4.52 14.72 -11.81
CA ASP A 19 -4.89 14.36 -10.44
C ASP A 19 -3.66 14.11 -9.55
N ILE A 20 -2.57 13.55 -10.11
CA ILE A 20 -1.28 13.42 -9.40
C ILE A 20 -0.74 14.81 -9.01
N ARG A 21 -0.85 15.82 -9.87
CA ARG A 21 -0.39 17.17 -9.54
C ARG A 21 -1.14 17.80 -8.36
N ARG A 22 -2.37 17.36 -8.06
CA ARG A 22 -3.17 17.83 -6.92
C ARG A 22 -2.72 17.24 -5.57
N VAL A 23 -1.84 16.25 -5.58
CA VAL A 23 -1.40 15.51 -4.38
C VAL A 23 0.12 15.52 -4.19
N GLN A 24 0.86 16.40 -4.86
CA GLN A 24 2.33 16.45 -4.83
C GLN A 24 2.94 16.76 -3.46
N THR A 25 2.15 17.22 -2.51
CA THR A 25 2.59 17.43 -1.12
C THR A 25 2.55 16.15 -0.29
N ALA A 26 2.03 15.04 -0.83
CA ALA A 26 2.08 13.72 -0.19
C ALA A 26 3.50 13.13 -0.25
N ASP A 27 3.73 12.10 0.56
CA ASP A 27 5.06 11.47 0.68
C ASP A 27 5.25 10.38 -0.39
N TRP A 28 4.20 9.61 -0.65
CA TRP A 28 4.18 8.48 -1.59
C TRP A 28 2.96 8.59 -2.52
N LEU A 29 2.94 7.77 -3.55
CA LEU A 29 1.77 7.55 -4.41
C LEU A 29 1.45 6.06 -4.40
N HIS A 30 0.29 5.71 -3.87
CA HIS A 30 -0.14 4.31 -3.77
C HIS A 30 -0.86 3.85 -5.05
N VAL A 31 -0.49 2.67 -5.53
CA VAL A 31 -0.90 2.14 -6.83
C VAL A 31 -1.51 0.74 -6.65
N ASP A 32 -2.83 0.66 -6.60
CA ASP A 32 -3.58 -0.58 -6.44
C ASP A 32 -3.71 -1.35 -7.76
N VAL A 33 -2.99 -2.47 -7.88
CA VAL A 33 -2.99 -3.34 -9.05
C VAL A 33 -3.81 -4.60 -8.78
N MET A 34 -4.85 -4.81 -9.58
CA MET A 34 -5.79 -5.93 -9.43
C MET A 34 -5.90 -6.71 -10.75
N ASP A 35 -5.91 -8.05 -10.68
CA ASP A 35 -5.84 -8.95 -11.83
C ASP A 35 -7.16 -9.67 -12.15
N GLY A 36 -8.21 -9.48 -11.35
CA GLY A 36 -9.47 -10.20 -11.51
C GLY A 36 -9.44 -11.66 -11.08
N MET A 37 -8.32 -12.14 -10.54
CA MET A 37 -8.13 -13.51 -10.04
C MET A 37 -7.99 -13.53 -8.51
N PHE A 38 -7.05 -12.78 -7.95
CA PHE A 38 -6.88 -12.65 -6.50
C PHE A 38 -8.04 -11.88 -5.86
N VAL A 39 -8.51 -10.84 -6.56
CA VAL A 39 -9.73 -10.08 -6.25
C VAL A 39 -10.62 -10.00 -7.50
N SER A 40 -11.93 -9.76 -7.34
CA SER A 40 -12.89 -9.77 -8.45
C SER A 40 -12.85 -8.52 -9.35
N ASN A 41 -11.97 -7.56 -9.07
CA ASN A 41 -11.80 -6.34 -9.84
C ASN A 41 -10.53 -6.40 -10.69
N ILE A 42 -10.50 -5.62 -11.79
CA ILE A 42 -9.32 -5.40 -12.64
C ILE A 42 -9.09 -3.89 -12.68
N THR A 43 -7.84 -3.45 -12.45
CA THR A 43 -7.53 -2.02 -12.42
C THR A 43 -6.50 -1.62 -13.47
N ILE A 44 -5.23 -1.66 -13.15
CA ILE A 44 -4.12 -1.17 -13.96
C ILE A 44 -2.96 -2.17 -13.97
N GLY A 45 -1.96 -1.91 -14.80
CA GLY A 45 -0.79 -2.77 -14.91
C GLY A 45 0.50 -1.99 -15.18
N PRO A 46 1.62 -2.68 -15.48
CA PRO A 46 2.94 -2.07 -15.68
C PRO A 46 2.96 -0.88 -16.66
N PRO A 47 2.18 -0.85 -17.77
CA PRO A 47 2.16 0.30 -18.68
C PRO A 47 1.70 1.61 -18.02
N VAL A 48 0.73 1.53 -17.08
CA VAL A 48 0.25 2.70 -16.34
C VAL A 48 1.33 3.15 -15.34
N VAL A 49 1.93 2.23 -14.58
CA VAL A 49 3.04 2.54 -13.66
C VAL A 49 4.21 3.21 -14.40
N LYS A 50 4.57 2.70 -15.58
CA LYS A 50 5.59 3.31 -16.44
C LYS A 50 5.23 4.73 -16.90
N SER A 51 3.95 4.99 -17.12
CA SER A 51 3.47 6.33 -17.48
C SER A 51 3.47 7.26 -16.27
N LEU A 52 3.10 6.76 -15.08
CA LEU A 52 3.20 7.47 -13.81
C LEU A 52 4.63 7.91 -13.53
N ARG A 53 5.60 6.98 -13.64
CA ARG A 53 7.02 7.28 -13.38
C ARG A 53 7.56 8.44 -14.24
N LYS A 54 7.03 8.61 -15.46
CA LYS A 54 7.37 9.74 -16.32
C LYS A 54 6.69 11.06 -15.90
N ALA A 55 5.60 10.98 -15.18
CA ALA A 55 4.77 12.13 -14.81
C ALA A 55 5.08 12.67 -13.39
N THR A 56 5.80 11.90 -12.57
CA THR A 56 6.11 12.29 -11.19
C THR A 56 7.39 11.65 -10.67
N ASP A 57 8.11 12.36 -9.78
CA ASP A 57 9.25 11.84 -9.02
C ASP A 57 8.83 11.33 -7.62
N MET A 58 7.53 11.32 -7.29
CA MET A 58 7.03 10.78 -6.03
C MET A 58 7.39 9.30 -5.90
N PHE A 59 7.58 8.84 -4.69
CA PHE A 59 7.80 7.42 -4.38
C PHE A 59 6.57 6.60 -4.79
N LEU A 60 6.74 5.63 -5.70
CA LEU A 60 5.67 4.75 -6.18
C LEU A 60 5.62 3.48 -5.33
N ASP A 61 4.62 3.40 -4.50
CA ASP A 61 4.26 2.26 -3.67
C ASP A 61 3.24 1.40 -4.42
N VAL A 62 3.68 0.26 -4.95
CA VAL A 62 2.88 -0.57 -5.85
C VAL A 62 2.36 -1.80 -5.11
N HIS A 63 1.06 -1.79 -4.83
CA HIS A 63 0.35 -2.84 -4.12
C HIS A 63 -0.26 -3.85 -5.09
N LEU A 64 0.26 -5.09 -5.07
CA LEU A 64 -0.17 -6.15 -5.99
C LEU A 64 -1.24 -7.06 -5.36
N MET A 65 -2.49 -6.83 -5.71
CA MET A 65 -3.61 -7.74 -5.51
C MET A 65 -3.71 -8.71 -6.69
N ILE A 66 -2.67 -9.52 -6.87
CA ILE A 66 -2.44 -10.40 -8.03
C ILE A 66 -2.16 -11.82 -7.54
N GLU A 67 -2.80 -12.82 -8.15
CA GLU A 67 -2.46 -14.24 -7.92
C GLU A 67 -1.07 -14.56 -8.44
N LYS A 68 -0.23 -15.22 -7.62
CA LYS A 68 1.17 -15.59 -7.93
C LYS A 68 1.99 -14.38 -8.41
N PRO A 69 2.19 -13.36 -7.54
CA PRO A 69 2.77 -12.07 -7.92
C PRO A 69 4.22 -12.18 -8.41
N VAL A 70 4.95 -13.24 -8.07
CA VAL A 70 6.33 -13.49 -8.53
C VAL A 70 6.46 -13.35 -10.06
N ARG A 71 5.42 -13.69 -10.82
CA ARG A 71 5.41 -13.57 -12.28
C ARG A 71 5.53 -12.15 -12.83
N TYR A 72 5.28 -11.13 -11.98
CA TYR A 72 5.15 -9.74 -12.41
C TYR A 72 6.13 -8.78 -11.74
N ILE A 73 6.94 -9.25 -10.78
CA ILE A 73 7.90 -8.41 -10.04
C ILE A 73 8.83 -7.67 -11.00
N ASP A 74 9.46 -8.38 -11.95
CA ASP A 74 10.34 -7.78 -12.93
C ASP A 74 9.64 -6.68 -13.76
N ALA A 75 8.40 -6.92 -14.18
CA ALA A 75 7.67 -5.98 -15.02
C ALA A 75 7.31 -4.69 -14.27
N PHE A 76 6.95 -4.75 -12.98
CA PHE A 76 6.67 -3.58 -12.16
C PHE A 76 7.93 -2.85 -11.74
N ALA A 77 9.04 -3.55 -11.47
CA ALA A 77 10.33 -2.96 -11.23
C ALA A 77 10.82 -2.17 -12.46
N ASP A 78 10.74 -2.77 -13.68
CA ASP A 78 11.08 -2.10 -14.93
C ASP A 78 10.16 -0.91 -15.26
N ALA A 79 8.92 -0.93 -14.75
CA ALA A 79 7.99 0.18 -14.89
C ALA A 79 8.32 1.36 -13.97
N GLY A 80 9.18 1.16 -12.95
CA GLY A 80 9.65 2.21 -12.06
C GLY A 80 8.97 2.23 -10.69
N ALA A 81 8.49 1.08 -10.20
CA ALA A 81 8.08 0.92 -8.81
C ALA A 81 9.26 1.13 -7.87
N ASP A 82 9.10 1.93 -6.81
CA ASP A 82 10.10 2.10 -5.76
C ASP A 82 9.94 1.05 -4.65
N LEU A 83 8.70 0.64 -4.41
CA LEU A 83 8.31 -0.44 -3.50
C LEU A 83 7.25 -1.30 -4.18
N ILE A 84 7.33 -2.62 -3.98
CA ILE A 84 6.29 -3.56 -4.38
C ILE A 84 5.85 -4.32 -3.15
N SER A 85 4.54 -4.35 -2.89
CA SER A 85 3.94 -5.11 -1.81
C SER A 85 3.04 -6.23 -2.36
N VAL A 86 3.16 -7.43 -1.75
CA VAL A 86 2.44 -8.64 -2.19
C VAL A 86 1.68 -9.26 -1.02
N HIS A 87 0.47 -9.69 -1.27
CA HIS A 87 -0.35 -10.40 -0.27
C HIS A 87 0.26 -11.76 0.09
N LEU A 88 0.31 -12.08 1.39
CA LEU A 88 0.74 -13.42 1.85
C LEU A 88 -0.23 -14.51 1.37
N GLU A 89 -1.47 -14.15 1.09
CA GLU A 89 -2.53 -15.05 0.62
C GLU A 89 -2.51 -15.25 -0.91
N ALA A 90 -1.66 -14.52 -1.64
CA ALA A 90 -1.64 -14.55 -3.12
C ALA A 90 -0.88 -15.74 -3.69
N ASP A 91 -0.05 -16.41 -2.89
CA ASP A 91 0.66 -17.63 -3.29
C ASP A 91 1.04 -18.44 -2.04
N MET A 92 1.56 -19.65 -2.27
CA MET A 92 2.16 -20.46 -1.22
C MET A 92 3.46 -19.79 -0.69
N PRO A 93 3.90 -20.05 0.57
CA PRO A 93 5.07 -19.41 1.15
C PRO A 93 6.34 -19.44 0.28
N PRO A 94 6.67 -20.53 -0.47
CA PRO A 94 7.81 -20.49 -1.38
C PRO A 94 7.69 -19.47 -2.51
N GLY A 95 6.46 -19.25 -3.06
CA GLY A 95 6.22 -18.27 -4.10
C GLY A 95 6.33 -16.83 -3.57
N ILE A 96 5.86 -16.57 -2.35
CA ILE A 96 6.06 -15.27 -1.69
C ILE A 96 7.55 -14.99 -1.46
N ARG A 97 8.32 -15.97 -0.98
CA ARG A 97 9.78 -15.81 -0.82
C ARG A 97 10.48 -15.52 -2.14
N ALA A 98 10.14 -16.26 -3.20
CA ALA A 98 10.67 -16.00 -4.54
C ALA A 98 10.35 -14.57 -5.03
N ALA A 99 9.13 -14.06 -4.77
CA ALA A 99 8.78 -12.68 -5.09
C ALA A 99 9.65 -11.66 -4.33
N LEU A 100 9.91 -11.88 -3.03
CA LEU A 100 10.78 -11.01 -2.23
C LEU A 100 12.24 -11.07 -2.70
N GLU A 101 12.74 -12.24 -3.08
CA GLU A 101 14.08 -12.41 -3.67
C GLU A 101 14.22 -11.70 -5.02
N ASP A 102 13.18 -11.74 -5.85
CA ASP A 102 13.14 -11.02 -7.13
C ASP A 102 13.14 -9.50 -6.92
N MET A 103 12.37 -8.98 -5.95
CA MET A 103 12.41 -7.56 -5.57
C MET A 103 13.81 -7.14 -5.13
N ASP A 104 14.47 -7.96 -4.32
CA ASP A 104 15.82 -7.70 -3.83
C ASP A 104 16.83 -7.65 -4.99
N ARG A 105 16.76 -8.63 -5.90
CA ARG A 105 17.61 -8.68 -7.11
C ARG A 105 17.40 -7.45 -8.00
N ARG A 106 16.18 -6.89 -8.02
CA ARG A 106 15.83 -5.69 -8.80
C ARG A 106 16.13 -4.39 -8.07
N GLY A 107 16.54 -4.43 -6.80
CA GLY A 107 16.79 -3.25 -5.99
C GLY A 107 15.52 -2.45 -5.64
N VAL A 108 14.34 -3.09 -5.66
CA VAL A 108 13.05 -2.52 -5.29
C VAL A 108 12.77 -2.85 -3.83
N LYS A 109 12.22 -1.90 -3.07
CA LYS A 109 11.82 -2.14 -1.68
C LYS A 109 10.72 -3.19 -1.59
N LYS A 110 10.78 -4.00 -0.54
CA LYS A 110 9.97 -5.21 -0.35
C LYS A 110 8.85 -4.96 0.64
N GLY A 111 7.60 -5.21 0.22
CA GLY A 111 6.43 -5.16 1.08
C GLY A 111 5.69 -6.50 1.13
N ILE A 112 5.09 -6.79 2.27
CA ILE A 112 4.09 -7.86 2.43
C ILE A 112 2.78 -7.28 2.93
N VAL A 113 1.68 -7.91 2.53
CA VAL A 113 0.33 -7.45 2.83
C VAL A 113 -0.46 -8.53 3.54
N LEU A 114 -1.24 -8.12 4.55
CA LEU A 114 -2.17 -8.98 5.27
C LEU A 114 -3.62 -8.58 4.97
N ARG A 115 -4.44 -9.55 4.55
CA ARG A 115 -5.90 -9.37 4.52
C ARG A 115 -6.48 -9.27 5.94
N PRO A 116 -7.71 -8.73 6.10
CA PRO A 116 -8.36 -8.65 7.41
C PRO A 116 -8.45 -10.01 8.15
N ILE A 117 -8.69 -11.10 7.43
CA ILE A 117 -8.79 -12.44 8.01
C ILE A 117 -7.45 -13.03 8.47
N THR A 118 -6.32 -12.57 7.94
CA THR A 118 -4.98 -13.15 8.21
C THR A 118 -4.44 -12.65 9.54
N ALA A 119 -3.99 -13.55 10.40
CA ALA A 119 -3.48 -13.22 11.73
C ALA A 119 -2.17 -12.40 11.65
N ALA A 120 -1.92 -11.54 12.65
CA ALA A 120 -0.73 -10.69 12.72
C ALA A 120 0.58 -11.50 12.70
N GLU A 121 0.58 -12.68 13.30
CA GLU A 121 1.75 -13.58 13.40
C GLU A 121 2.25 -14.08 12.05
N ALA A 122 1.41 -14.01 11.00
CA ALA A 122 1.81 -14.42 9.66
C ALA A 122 2.98 -13.61 9.09
N VAL A 123 3.26 -12.41 9.62
CA VAL A 123 4.42 -11.60 9.20
C VAL A 123 5.75 -12.13 9.73
N LEU A 124 5.76 -12.88 10.84
CA LEU A 124 6.98 -13.25 11.56
C LEU A 124 8.04 -13.98 10.71
N PRO A 125 7.67 -14.88 9.79
CA PRO A 125 8.66 -15.52 8.91
C PRO A 125 9.33 -14.59 7.89
N TYR A 126 8.81 -13.37 7.69
CA TYR A 126 9.22 -12.41 6.65
C TYR A 126 9.74 -11.10 7.20
N ILE A 127 9.40 -10.76 8.45
CA ILE A 127 9.55 -9.41 9.03
C ILE A 127 10.97 -8.85 8.96
N LYS A 128 12.00 -9.70 9.01
CA LYS A 128 13.42 -9.29 8.93
C LYS A 128 13.88 -8.94 7.51
N ASP A 129 13.12 -9.37 6.51
CA ASP A 129 13.51 -9.31 5.12
C ASP A 129 12.71 -8.26 4.32
N VAL A 130 11.78 -7.53 4.97
CA VAL A 130 10.88 -6.58 4.31
C VAL A 130 11.06 -5.15 4.81
N ASP A 131 10.79 -4.18 3.93
CA ASP A 131 10.84 -2.74 4.22
C ASP A 131 9.47 -2.20 4.68
N LEU A 132 8.38 -2.94 4.37
CA LEU A 132 7.02 -2.53 4.66
C LEU A 132 6.12 -3.72 4.96
N ILE A 133 5.22 -3.54 5.93
CA ILE A 133 4.08 -4.42 6.17
C ILE A 133 2.80 -3.60 6.03
N LEU A 134 1.94 -3.99 5.09
CA LEU A 134 0.63 -3.38 4.89
C LEU A 134 -0.45 -4.22 5.58
N CYS A 135 -1.20 -3.62 6.49
CA CYS A 135 -2.41 -4.19 7.07
C CYS A 135 -3.63 -3.62 6.36
N MET A 136 -4.37 -4.48 5.63
CA MET A 136 -5.66 -4.07 5.07
C MET A 136 -6.65 -3.78 6.18
N THR A 137 -7.34 -2.66 6.08
CA THR A 137 -8.41 -2.23 6.99
C THR A 137 -9.79 -2.24 6.32
N VAL A 138 -9.85 -2.88 5.15
CA VAL A 138 -11.04 -3.29 4.39
C VAL A 138 -10.74 -4.60 3.67
N GLU A 139 -11.74 -5.29 3.13
CA GLU A 139 -11.46 -6.40 2.19
C GLU A 139 -10.90 -5.83 0.89
N PRO A 140 -9.76 -6.38 0.38
CA PRO A 140 -9.15 -5.90 -0.86
C PRO A 140 -10.06 -6.09 -2.06
N GLY A 141 -9.97 -5.18 -3.06
CA GLY A 141 -10.67 -5.30 -4.34
C GLY A 141 -11.48 -4.08 -4.77
N PHE A 142 -11.90 -3.20 -3.87
CA PHE A 142 -12.68 -2.00 -4.21
C PHE A 142 -12.29 -0.83 -3.31
N GLY A 143 -12.27 0.39 -3.90
CA GLY A 143 -12.09 1.63 -3.15
C GLY A 143 -13.38 2.09 -2.44
N GLY A 144 -13.26 3.08 -1.54
CA GLY A 144 -14.40 3.75 -0.91
C GLY A 144 -15.13 2.93 0.15
N GLN A 145 -14.55 1.85 0.65
CA GLN A 145 -15.13 1.00 1.70
C GLN A 145 -14.99 1.66 3.07
N LYS A 146 -15.86 1.27 4.01
CA LYS A 146 -15.83 1.75 5.39
C LYS A 146 -14.70 1.07 6.17
N PHE A 147 -13.97 1.86 6.95
CA PHE A 147 -12.92 1.40 7.86
C PHE A 147 -13.40 0.32 8.83
N MET A 148 -12.61 -0.74 8.97
CA MET A 148 -12.85 -1.85 9.92
C MET A 148 -12.09 -1.60 11.22
N GLU A 149 -12.79 -1.08 12.25
CA GLU A 149 -12.17 -0.75 13.55
C GLU A 149 -11.60 -1.96 14.29
N ASP A 150 -12.13 -3.15 14.03
CA ASP A 150 -11.64 -4.42 14.58
C ASP A 150 -10.23 -4.79 14.08
N MET A 151 -9.68 -4.05 13.11
CA MET A 151 -8.29 -4.18 12.68
C MET A 151 -7.28 -3.47 13.59
N LEU A 152 -7.70 -2.55 14.46
CA LEU A 152 -6.81 -1.81 15.36
C LEU A 152 -5.93 -2.72 16.25
N PRO A 153 -6.45 -3.80 16.87
CA PRO A 153 -5.61 -4.73 17.64
C PRO A 153 -4.54 -5.42 16.79
N LYS A 154 -4.84 -5.77 15.51
CA LYS A 154 -3.87 -6.36 14.59
C LYS A 154 -2.76 -5.36 14.26
N ILE A 155 -3.09 -4.11 13.92
CA ILE A 155 -2.12 -3.05 13.66
C ILE A 155 -1.16 -2.89 14.85
N ALA A 156 -1.71 -2.84 16.08
CA ALA A 156 -0.89 -2.74 17.30
C ALA A 156 -0.01 -3.98 17.53
N ALA A 157 -0.48 -5.17 17.18
CA ALA A 157 0.32 -6.40 17.28
C ALA A 157 1.48 -6.40 16.26
N VAL A 158 1.21 -6.04 15.00
CA VAL A 158 2.23 -5.94 13.96
C VAL A 158 3.26 -4.87 14.31
N ARG A 159 2.86 -3.71 14.85
CA ARG A 159 3.81 -2.69 15.33
C ARG A 159 4.77 -3.24 16.38
N LYS A 160 4.28 -3.99 17.35
CA LYS A 160 5.14 -4.64 18.37
C LYS A 160 6.14 -5.61 17.75
N TYR A 161 5.73 -6.36 16.73
CA TYR A 161 6.67 -7.25 16.02
C TYR A 161 7.72 -6.46 15.25
N ILE A 162 7.33 -5.37 14.57
CA ILE A 162 8.26 -4.48 13.87
C ILE A 162 9.28 -3.91 14.86
N GLU A 163 8.85 -3.37 15.99
CA GLU A 163 9.75 -2.83 17.02
C GLU A 163 10.73 -3.86 17.56
N ALA A 164 10.27 -5.12 17.70
CA ALA A 164 11.10 -6.19 18.25
C ALA A 164 12.09 -6.78 17.24
N TYR A 165 11.75 -6.85 15.95
CA TYR A 165 12.49 -7.65 14.97
C TYR A 165 13.06 -6.86 13.80
N ASN A 166 12.45 -5.74 13.39
CA ASN A 166 12.90 -4.89 12.28
C ASN A 166 12.40 -3.44 12.45
N PRO A 167 12.98 -2.63 13.37
CA PRO A 167 12.51 -1.28 13.66
C PRO A 167 12.53 -0.31 12.48
N ALA A 168 13.21 -0.64 11.38
CA ALA A 168 13.26 0.17 10.16
C ALA A 168 12.08 -0.08 9.21
N CYS A 169 11.32 -1.17 9.44
CA CYS A 169 10.18 -1.55 8.61
C CYS A 169 9.00 -0.59 8.86
N HIS A 170 8.39 -0.11 7.79
CA HIS A 170 7.16 0.69 7.84
C HIS A 170 5.94 -0.18 8.13
N LEU A 171 4.97 0.38 8.87
CA LEU A 171 3.65 -0.19 9.04
C LEU A 171 2.63 0.66 8.31
N GLU A 172 2.15 0.14 7.20
CA GLU A 172 1.15 0.77 6.35
C GLU A 172 -0.24 0.24 6.64
N VAL A 173 -1.24 1.08 6.42
CA VAL A 173 -2.67 0.72 6.46
C VAL A 173 -3.39 1.24 5.23
N ASP A 174 -4.27 0.41 4.68
CA ASP A 174 -5.09 0.75 3.52
C ASP A 174 -6.53 0.29 3.72
N GLY A 175 -7.46 1.23 3.52
CA GLY A 175 -8.89 1.01 3.54
C GLY A 175 -9.67 1.87 4.53
N GLY A 176 -10.52 2.78 4.01
CA GLY A 176 -11.39 3.63 4.81
C GLY A 176 -10.65 4.68 5.66
N ILE A 177 -9.42 5.04 5.27
CA ILE A 177 -8.62 6.04 5.97
C ILE A 177 -9.00 7.44 5.48
N ASP A 178 -9.36 8.30 6.44
CA ASP A 178 -9.76 9.68 6.26
C ASP A 178 -9.34 10.54 7.48
N PRO A 179 -9.59 11.86 7.51
CA PRO A 179 -9.26 12.71 8.65
C PRO A 179 -9.90 12.30 9.99
N ASN A 180 -10.98 11.50 9.97
CA ASN A 180 -11.65 11.03 11.19
C ASN A 180 -11.07 9.70 11.70
N THR A 181 -10.53 8.86 10.83
CA THR A 181 -10.00 7.52 11.17
C THR A 181 -8.50 7.49 11.30
N CYS A 182 -7.76 8.43 10.67
CA CYS A 182 -6.29 8.44 10.63
C CYS A 182 -5.64 8.42 12.02
N HIS A 183 -6.20 9.15 13.00
CA HIS A 183 -5.68 9.18 14.37
C HIS A 183 -5.82 7.84 15.10
N LEU A 184 -6.82 7.01 14.76
CA LEU A 184 -7.01 5.69 15.35
C LEU A 184 -5.88 4.74 14.96
N VAL A 185 -5.57 4.69 13.66
CA VAL A 185 -4.53 3.80 13.13
C VAL A 185 -3.13 4.27 13.49
N THR A 186 -2.89 5.58 13.52
CA THR A 186 -1.62 6.16 13.98
C THR A 186 -1.36 5.83 15.44
N LYS A 187 -2.37 5.95 16.30
CA LYS A 187 -2.30 5.54 17.72
C LYS A 187 -2.04 4.04 17.87
N ALA A 188 -2.55 3.22 16.96
CA ALA A 188 -2.28 1.78 16.93
C ALA A 188 -0.87 1.46 16.41
N GLY A 189 -0.16 2.43 15.82
CA GLY A 189 1.24 2.31 15.42
C GLY A 189 1.50 2.36 13.92
N ALA A 190 0.51 2.64 13.07
CA ALA A 190 0.72 2.86 11.64
C ALA A 190 1.54 4.15 11.41
N ASP A 191 2.48 4.12 10.46
CA ASP A 191 3.31 5.27 10.08
C ASP A 191 3.21 5.61 8.58
N VAL A 192 2.50 4.80 7.78
CA VAL A 192 2.12 5.10 6.40
C VAL A 192 0.60 4.90 6.25
N LEU A 193 -0.08 5.92 5.74
CA LEU A 193 -1.54 5.96 5.63
C LEU A 193 -1.96 6.06 4.16
N VAL A 194 -2.61 5.02 3.64
CA VAL A 194 -3.18 5.04 2.30
C VAL A 194 -4.60 5.61 2.37
N ALA A 195 -4.87 6.65 1.57
CA ALA A 195 -6.20 7.25 1.47
C ALA A 195 -6.53 7.59 0.01
N GLY A 196 -7.65 7.09 -0.48
CA GLY A 196 -8.11 7.30 -1.84
C GLY A 196 -9.20 8.38 -1.92
N SER A 197 -10.46 7.96 -1.78
CA SER A 197 -11.65 8.82 -1.95
C SER A 197 -11.68 10.05 -1.04
N ALA A 198 -11.15 9.95 0.17
CA ALA A 198 -11.07 11.09 1.09
C ALA A 198 -10.16 12.22 0.55
N ILE A 199 -9.11 11.88 -0.20
CA ILE A 199 -8.17 12.84 -0.78
C ILE A 199 -8.66 13.29 -2.16
N TYR A 200 -8.83 12.36 -3.11
CA TYR A 200 -9.17 12.73 -4.50
C TYR A 200 -10.57 13.30 -4.65
N GLY A 201 -11.52 12.93 -3.79
CA GLY A 201 -12.88 13.49 -3.75
C GLY A 201 -12.98 14.87 -3.10
N ALA A 202 -11.93 15.33 -2.42
CA ALA A 202 -11.95 16.63 -1.76
C ALA A 202 -11.76 17.79 -2.76
N PRO A 203 -12.40 18.95 -2.51
CA PRO A 203 -12.13 20.16 -3.27
C PRO A 203 -10.65 20.62 -3.15
N ASP A 204 -10.06 20.46 -1.96
CA ASP A 204 -8.64 20.73 -1.65
C ASP A 204 -7.97 19.47 -1.08
N PRO A 205 -7.41 18.61 -1.94
CA PRO A 205 -6.67 17.40 -1.52
C PRO A 205 -5.48 17.68 -0.60
N GLU A 206 -4.78 18.80 -0.82
CA GLU A 206 -3.62 19.15 0.01
C GLU A 206 -4.02 19.50 1.44
N ALA A 207 -5.17 20.14 1.64
CA ALA A 207 -5.70 20.40 2.99
C ALA A 207 -6.00 19.09 3.73
N VAL A 208 -6.54 18.07 3.03
CA VAL A 208 -6.78 16.74 3.61
C VAL A 208 -5.47 16.06 3.97
N ILE A 209 -4.48 16.07 3.08
CA ILE A 209 -3.15 15.50 3.33
C ILE A 209 -2.51 16.16 4.56
N ARG A 210 -2.56 17.49 4.68
CA ARG A 210 -2.03 18.23 5.84
C ARG A 210 -2.75 17.84 7.15
N ALA A 211 -4.09 17.74 7.11
CA ALA A 211 -4.88 17.36 8.27
C ALA A 211 -4.54 15.95 8.76
N MET A 212 -4.41 14.98 7.85
CA MET A 212 -4.06 13.60 8.19
C MET A 212 -2.63 13.45 8.70
N ARG A 213 -1.68 14.26 8.20
CA ARG A 213 -0.27 14.24 8.64
C ARG A 213 -0.10 14.73 10.08
N GLY A 214 -1.00 15.55 10.59
CA GLY A 214 -1.02 16.07 11.96
C GLY A 214 -1.69 15.15 12.98
N ALA A 215 -2.13 13.97 12.58
CA ALA A 215 -2.90 13.03 13.41
C ALA A 215 -2.02 12.27 14.42
#